data_5fd0208c2dcb1511978f670ed3882e35
#
_entry.id   5fd0208c2dcb1511978f670ed3882e35
#
_cell.length_a   1.000
_cell.length_b   1.000
_cell.length_c   1.000
_cell.angle_alpha   90.00
_cell.angle_beta   90.00
_cell.angle_gamma   90.00
#
_symmetry.space_group_name_H-M   'P 1'
#
loop_
_entity.id
_entity.type
_entity.pdbx_description
1 polymer ?
#
loop_
_entity_poly.entity_id
_entity_poly.type
_entity_poly.pdbx_seq_one_letter_code
_entity_poly.pdbx_strand_id
1 'polypeptide(L)'
;MKIKSREGETRRKAIGTLRSTASRRWVAIGYTLVVFVAGVAAHRLGVLRGAIDLLSPRTITTVTRRLQGLTTTPERLIIDIKHKDFMNLAHQREVALKRQVLIVSDADVVNANVRYAGKTIPVKLRLKGDLTDHLEGDKWSFRIIARSDSTILGMKQFSLQHPQTRDFINEKRYHEAMRREGLLALRYEFVDVTINGKDLGLYALEEVFETRLVENNERKDGPILRFNEDVLWGELARQESVAPRDRGFVAGSGGYFSADIDAFQTSKWLATPAGRDQFLTAIQLLSSFRTGKVTVAEAFDIKKLATFFALSDLFSAWHGVGNWPNARFYYNPITSRLEPVSFDAYNRTTPAKPGLLALQAIDERRDRTSRRYISQFFADTAFYRLYVSELERVSAAGYVDEMQRALAPKLDPSLKMLRREFPELEIDWQSVRRAAEFIRIALHPPQAVQTYLRTAAPGELVMDVANMQALPLRIIGLARDTTVLPSTPQLLGGKDDSQPMQFTTIRFPVPRGFTWPNDTLETPLRVRYQVVGSQQIDEAPAMAWSHEGLGVAQLRVNAIRLAP
;
A
#
# COMPACT_ATOMS: atom_id res chain seq x y z
N MET A 1 58.06 91.32 24.23
CA MET A 1 56.74 91.29 24.93
C MET A 1 55.73 90.56 24.05
N LYS A 2 55.10 89.50 24.48
CA LYS A 2 54.15 88.57 23.86
C LYS A 2 54.71 87.18 23.65
N ILE A 3 54.91 86.43 24.75
CA ILE A 3 55.01 84.94 24.77
C ILE A 3 54.19 84.48 26.04
N LYS A 4 52.87 84.61 25.99
CA LYS A 4 52.01 84.03 27.03
C LYS A 4 50.59 83.64 26.59
N SER A 5 50.30 83.45 25.28
CA SER A 5 48.94 83.12 24.85
C SER A 5 48.78 81.80 24.05
N ARG A 6 49.86 81.05 23.77
CA ARG A 6 49.73 79.80 22.98
C ARG A 6 49.62 78.50 23.77
N GLU A 7 50.00 78.48 25.04
CA GLU A 7 49.90 77.25 25.85
C GLU A 7 48.48 76.94 26.39
N GLY A 8 47.65 77.97 26.55
CA GLY A 8 46.29 77.78 27.09
C GLY A 8 45.29 77.21 26.05
N GLU A 9 45.50 77.50 24.78
CA GLU A 9 44.59 76.98 23.72
C GLU A 9 44.84 75.52 23.33
N THR A 10 46.08 75.08 23.39
CA THR A 10 46.47 73.68 23.11
C THR A 10 45.99 72.75 24.19
N ARG A 11 46.02 73.14 25.46
CA ARG A 11 45.53 72.35 26.59
C ARG A 11 44.00 72.27 26.61
N ARG A 12 43.27 73.29 26.21
CA ARG A 12 41.79 73.23 26.10
C ARG A 12 41.31 72.39 24.95
N LYS A 13 42.02 72.32 23.81
CA LYS A 13 41.70 71.46 22.65
C LYS A 13 42.01 69.95 22.97
N ALA A 14 43.09 69.67 23.69
CA ALA A 14 43.44 68.32 24.11
C ALA A 14 42.46 67.74 25.13
N ILE A 15 41.94 68.51 26.07
CA ILE A 15 40.96 68.06 27.06
C ILE A 15 39.55 67.94 26.41
N GLY A 16 39.19 68.73 25.39
CA GLY A 16 37.94 68.64 24.64
C GLY A 16 37.87 67.37 23.79
N THR A 17 38.99 66.97 23.14
CA THR A 17 39.09 65.78 22.31
C THR A 17 39.14 64.52 23.14
N LEU A 18 39.80 64.50 24.31
CA LEU A 18 39.81 63.35 25.21
C LEU A 18 38.43 63.10 25.86
N ARG A 19 37.64 64.14 26.18
CA ARG A 19 36.26 64.01 26.64
C ARG A 19 35.30 63.49 25.55
N SER A 20 35.47 63.88 24.30
CA SER A 20 34.60 63.42 23.22
C SER A 20 34.87 61.95 22.83
N THR A 21 36.12 61.51 22.89
CA THR A 21 36.48 60.09 22.62
C THR A 21 36.10 59.16 23.79
N ALA A 22 36.21 59.62 25.03
CA ALA A 22 35.76 58.89 26.21
C ALA A 22 34.23 58.70 26.22
N SER A 23 33.48 59.79 25.93
CA SER A 23 32.01 59.67 25.86
C SER A 23 31.52 58.75 24.77
N ARG A 24 32.16 58.77 23.59
CA ARG A 24 31.84 57.82 22.47
C ARG A 24 32.15 56.40 22.85
N ARG A 25 33.22 56.11 23.57
CA ARG A 25 33.55 54.77 24.05
C ARG A 25 32.54 54.27 25.09
N TRP A 26 32.10 55.10 26.01
CA TRP A 26 31.07 54.71 26.99
C TRP A 26 29.69 54.50 26.36
N VAL A 27 29.33 55.28 25.31
CA VAL A 27 28.12 55.08 24.54
C VAL A 27 28.19 53.77 23.74
N ALA A 28 29.33 53.46 23.14
CA ALA A 28 29.52 52.18 22.43
C ALA A 28 29.46 50.96 23.40
N ILE A 29 30.11 51.07 24.58
CA ILE A 29 30.05 50.02 25.60
C ILE A 29 28.61 49.84 26.12
N GLY A 30 27.90 50.94 26.38
CA GLY A 30 26.49 50.92 26.80
C GLY A 30 25.59 50.27 25.76
N TYR A 31 25.77 50.62 24.47
CA TYR A 31 25.03 50.01 23.37
C TYR A 31 25.31 48.49 23.27
N THR A 32 26.59 48.09 23.33
CA THR A 32 26.97 46.67 23.31
C THR A 32 26.38 45.90 24.48
N LEU A 33 26.38 46.51 25.68
CA LEU A 33 25.78 45.91 26.88
C LEU A 33 24.26 45.75 26.72
N VAL A 34 23.57 46.77 26.19
CA VAL A 34 22.12 46.71 25.94
C VAL A 34 21.79 45.63 24.92
N VAL A 35 22.55 45.55 23.81
CA VAL A 35 22.36 44.48 22.79
C VAL A 35 22.63 43.10 23.35
N PHE A 36 23.68 42.98 24.21
CA PHE A 36 24.00 41.73 24.87
C PHE A 36 22.89 41.30 25.88
N VAL A 37 22.43 42.21 26.72
CA VAL A 37 21.35 41.96 27.68
C VAL A 37 20.04 41.66 26.95
N ALA A 38 19.72 42.39 25.88
CA ALA A 38 18.56 42.11 25.06
C ALA A 38 18.66 40.73 24.36
N GLY A 39 19.86 40.34 23.90
CA GLY A 39 20.13 39.02 23.33
C GLY A 39 19.96 37.89 24.38
N VAL A 40 20.48 38.06 25.60
CA VAL A 40 20.32 37.13 26.70
C VAL A 40 18.86 37.03 27.14
N ALA A 41 18.16 38.16 27.23
CA ALA A 41 16.72 38.16 27.56
C ALA A 41 15.89 37.46 26.46
N ALA A 42 16.15 37.74 25.21
CA ALA A 42 15.51 37.08 24.08
C ALA A 42 15.78 35.58 24.06
N HIS A 43 17.00 35.15 24.39
CA HIS A 43 17.34 33.73 24.51
C HIS A 43 16.59 33.05 25.68
N ARG A 44 16.56 33.70 26.87
CA ARG A 44 15.82 33.18 28.03
C ARG A 44 14.32 33.14 27.86
N LEU A 45 13.76 34.07 27.13
CA LEU A 45 12.33 34.12 26.79
C LEU A 45 11.96 33.19 25.59
N GLY A 46 12.91 32.45 25.03
CA GLY A 46 12.65 31.56 23.89
C GLY A 46 12.43 32.29 22.54
N VAL A 47 12.50 33.63 22.50
CA VAL A 47 12.26 34.42 21.28
C VAL A 47 13.29 34.10 20.20
N LEU A 48 14.55 33.87 20.57
CA LEU A 48 15.61 33.46 19.65
C LEU A 48 15.37 32.03 19.10
N ARG A 49 14.89 31.10 19.94
CA ARG A 49 14.50 29.76 19.47
C ARG A 49 13.33 29.84 18.50
N GLY A 50 12.29 30.59 18.84
CA GLY A 50 11.16 30.80 17.93
C GLY A 50 11.57 31.45 16.60
N ALA A 51 12.51 32.40 16.59
CA ALA A 51 13.04 33.02 15.37
C ALA A 51 13.91 32.04 14.55
N ILE A 52 14.72 31.21 15.23
CA ILE A 52 15.52 30.15 14.57
C ILE A 52 14.60 29.06 14.00
N ASP A 53 13.56 28.67 14.72
CA ASP A 53 12.56 27.69 14.26
C ASP A 53 11.78 28.25 13.05
N LEU A 54 11.43 29.54 13.04
CA LEU A 54 10.80 30.21 11.91
C LEU A 54 11.70 30.26 10.65
N LEU A 55 13.01 30.33 10.84
CA LEU A 55 14.02 30.34 9.75
C LEU A 55 14.60 28.95 9.48
N SER A 56 14.10 27.91 10.12
CA SER A 56 14.58 26.56 9.87
C SER A 56 14.27 26.15 8.42
N PRO A 57 15.15 25.36 7.76
CA PRO A 57 14.92 24.86 6.41
C PRO A 57 13.57 24.13 6.28
N ARG A 58 13.13 23.47 7.34
CA ARG A 58 11.85 22.79 7.41
C ARG A 58 10.68 23.76 7.34
N THR A 59 10.69 24.82 8.16
CA THR A 59 9.64 25.85 8.18
C THR A 59 9.57 26.58 6.86
N ILE A 60 10.72 26.97 6.28
CA ILE A 60 10.79 27.63 4.97
C ILE A 60 10.20 26.72 3.88
N THR A 61 10.57 25.44 3.89
CA THR A 61 10.03 24.44 2.95
C THR A 61 8.52 24.32 3.08
N THR A 62 8.01 24.18 4.31
CA THR A 62 6.58 24.06 4.60
C THR A 62 5.81 25.30 4.12
N VAL A 63 6.29 26.50 4.44
CA VAL A 63 5.67 27.75 3.97
C VAL A 63 5.70 27.86 2.45
N THR A 64 6.84 27.55 1.83
CA THR A 64 6.99 27.59 0.37
C THR A 64 6.01 26.61 -0.30
N ARG A 65 5.91 25.38 0.19
CA ARG A 65 4.96 24.37 -0.31
C ARG A 65 3.51 24.82 -0.17
N ARG A 66 3.16 25.45 0.97
CA ARG A 66 1.81 26.01 1.17
C ARG A 66 1.51 27.12 0.20
N LEU A 67 2.44 28.07 0.02
CA LEU A 67 2.30 29.16 -0.96
C LEU A 67 2.14 28.63 -2.38
N GLN A 68 2.94 27.63 -2.77
CA GLN A 68 2.77 26.95 -4.06
C GLN A 68 1.41 26.26 -4.16
N GLY A 69 0.93 25.63 -3.09
CA GLY A 69 -0.40 25.03 -3.01
C GLY A 69 -1.51 26.06 -3.25
N LEU A 70 -1.41 27.24 -2.67
CA LEU A 70 -2.38 28.33 -2.83
C LEU A 70 -2.49 28.86 -4.27
N THR A 71 -1.52 28.58 -5.14
CA THR A 71 -1.60 28.92 -6.58
C THR A 71 -2.44 27.90 -7.38
N THR A 72 -2.91 26.82 -6.77
CA THR A 72 -3.78 25.84 -7.42
C THR A 72 -5.25 26.27 -7.31
N THR A 73 -6.04 25.91 -8.30
CA THR A 73 -7.49 26.16 -8.32
C THR A 73 -8.22 24.82 -8.41
N PRO A 74 -8.54 24.16 -7.27
CA PRO A 74 -9.33 22.95 -7.28
C PRO A 74 -10.72 23.19 -7.84
N GLU A 75 -11.32 22.15 -8.43
CA GLU A 75 -12.75 22.14 -8.73
C GLU A 75 -13.53 22.33 -7.43
N ARG A 76 -14.57 23.16 -7.46
CA ARG A 76 -15.34 23.51 -6.28
C ARG A 76 -16.75 22.95 -6.34
N LEU A 77 -17.14 22.22 -5.29
CA LEU A 77 -18.48 21.72 -5.08
C LEU A 77 -19.14 22.49 -3.93
N ILE A 78 -20.27 23.17 -4.22
CA ILE A 78 -21.06 23.83 -3.20
C ILE A 78 -22.33 23.03 -3.00
N ILE A 79 -22.53 22.49 -1.80
CA ILE A 79 -23.60 21.56 -1.46
C ILE A 79 -24.61 22.27 -0.55
N ASP A 80 -25.82 22.43 -1.05
CA ASP A 80 -26.91 23.04 -0.31
C ASP A 80 -27.88 21.95 0.16
N ILE A 81 -27.96 21.75 1.48
CA ILE A 81 -28.81 20.76 2.15
C ILE A 81 -29.84 21.50 3.00
N LYS A 82 -31.13 21.15 2.91
CA LYS A 82 -32.14 21.74 3.77
C LYS A 82 -31.82 21.51 5.25
N HIS A 83 -32.08 22.52 6.10
CA HIS A 83 -31.74 22.44 7.52
C HIS A 83 -32.26 21.16 8.19
N LYS A 84 -33.53 20.79 7.99
CA LYS A 84 -34.11 19.55 8.52
C LYS A 84 -33.30 18.31 8.11
N ASP A 85 -32.94 18.22 6.83
CA ASP A 85 -32.20 17.08 6.28
C ASP A 85 -30.76 17.03 6.80
N PHE A 86 -30.14 18.19 6.97
CA PHE A 86 -28.81 18.28 7.60
C PHE A 86 -28.83 17.84 9.07
N MET A 87 -29.86 18.21 9.83
CA MET A 87 -30.04 17.75 11.22
C MET A 87 -30.26 16.23 11.32
N ASN A 88 -30.95 15.62 10.35
CA ASN A 88 -31.08 14.17 10.27
C ASN A 88 -29.71 13.50 10.06
N LEU A 89 -28.88 14.00 9.13
CA LEU A 89 -27.51 13.50 8.92
C LEU A 89 -26.64 13.66 10.19
N ALA A 90 -26.76 14.80 10.89
CA ALA A 90 -26.03 15.03 12.13
C ALA A 90 -26.44 14.04 13.22
N HIS A 91 -27.75 13.76 13.37
CA HIS A 91 -28.24 12.75 14.31
C HIS A 91 -27.73 11.33 13.96
N GLN A 92 -27.78 10.93 12.68
CA GLN A 92 -27.23 9.64 12.24
C GLN A 92 -25.72 9.52 12.59
N ARG A 93 -24.98 10.61 12.37
CA ARG A 93 -23.56 10.67 12.74
C ARG A 93 -23.36 10.45 14.24
N GLU A 94 -24.12 11.13 15.09
CA GLU A 94 -24.02 10.95 16.55
C GLU A 94 -24.30 9.51 16.98
N VAL A 95 -25.33 8.88 16.39
CA VAL A 95 -25.65 7.47 16.63
C VAL A 95 -24.50 6.57 16.18
N ALA A 96 -23.93 6.81 14.99
CA ALA A 96 -22.82 6.04 14.46
C ALA A 96 -21.55 6.18 15.33
N LEU A 97 -21.22 7.40 15.77
CA LEU A 97 -20.08 7.64 16.65
C LEU A 97 -20.22 6.92 18.00
N LYS A 98 -21.44 6.86 18.54
CA LYS A 98 -21.74 6.12 19.78
C LYS A 98 -21.61 4.61 19.59
N ARG A 99 -22.12 4.08 18.48
CA ARG A 99 -22.04 2.65 18.13
C ARG A 99 -20.68 2.21 17.60
N GLN A 100 -19.84 3.15 17.16
CA GLN A 100 -18.58 2.90 16.47
C GLN A 100 -18.75 2.24 15.08
N VAL A 101 -19.97 2.20 14.56
CA VAL A 101 -20.32 1.67 13.23
C VAL A 101 -21.46 2.50 12.65
N LEU A 102 -21.36 2.87 11.38
CA LEU A 102 -22.43 3.50 10.62
C LEU A 102 -23.27 2.41 9.92
N ILE A 103 -24.52 2.31 10.29
CA ILE A 103 -25.51 1.52 9.55
C ILE A 103 -26.37 2.49 8.74
N VAL A 104 -26.48 2.26 7.45
CA VAL A 104 -27.23 3.12 6.52
C VAL A 104 -28.38 2.35 5.89
N SER A 105 -29.54 2.99 5.82
CA SER A 105 -30.73 2.50 5.15
C SER A 105 -31.19 3.49 4.05
N ASP A 106 -32.15 3.10 3.25
CA ASP A 106 -32.76 3.98 2.24
C ASP A 106 -33.45 5.21 2.86
N ALA A 107 -33.90 5.10 4.11
CA ALA A 107 -34.50 6.21 4.86
C ALA A 107 -33.49 7.31 5.23
N ASP A 108 -32.21 6.99 5.20
CA ASP A 108 -31.12 7.89 5.57
C ASP A 108 -30.66 8.79 4.41
N VAL A 109 -31.25 8.58 3.22
CA VAL A 109 -30.91 9.34 2.02
C VAL A 109 -31.69 10.64 1.99
N VAL A 110 -30.99 11.78 1.96
CA VAL A 110 -31.60 13.11 1.89
C VAL A 110 -31.44 13.73 0.50
N ASN A 111 -32.29 14.74 0.22
CA ASN A 111 -32.19 15.52 -1.00
C ASN A 111 -31.28 16.74 -0.78
N ALA A 112 -30.42 17.01 -1.75
CA ALA A 112 -29.54 18.18 -1.75
C ALA A 112 -29.38 18.74 -3.17
N ASN A 113 -28.76 19.89 -3.29
CA ASN A 113 -28.31 20.46 -4.55
C ASN A 113 -26.79 20.65 -4.52
N VAL A 114 -26.12 20.31 -5.62
CA VAL A 114 -24.71 20.61 -5.82
C VAL A 114 -24.57 21.68 -6.89
N ARG A 115 -23.96 22.80 -6.55
CA ARG A 115 -23.57 23.81 -7.53
C ARG A 115 -22.15 23.50 -8.01
N TYR A 116 -22.04 23.23 -9.31
CA TYR A 116 -20.80 22.85 -9.96
C TYR A 116 -20.76 23.42 -11.40
N ALA A 117 -19.66 24.03 -11.81
CA ALA A 117 -19.47 24.61 -13.16
C ALA A 117 -20.63 25.50 -13.63
N GLY A 118 -21.14 26.36 -12.74
CA GLY A 118 -22.25 27.27 -13.02
C GLY A 118 -23.65 26.62 -13.08
N LYS A 119 -23.76 25.31 -12.86
CA LYS A 119 -25.03 24.57 -12.85
C LYS A 119 -25.42 24.17 -11.43
N THR A 120 -26.71 24.10 -11.17
CA THR A 120 -27.28 23.52 -9.95
C THR A 120 -27.85 22.14 -10.28
N ILE A 121 -27.26 21.11 -9.71
CA ILE A 121 -27.55 19.71 -9.98
C ILE A 121 -28.24 19.10 -8.76
N PRO A 122 -29.51 18.65 -8.88
CA PRO A 122 -30.18 17.94 -7.82
C PRO A 122 -29.49 16.60 -7.54
N VAL A 123 -29.27 16.28 -6.27
CA VAL A 123 -28.61 15.04 -5.85
C VAL A 123 -29.37 14.36 -4.73
N LYS A 124 -29.13 13.06 -4.58
CA LYS A 124 -29.34 12.32 -3.35
C LYS A 124 -28.01 12.27 -2.59
N LEU A 125 -28.06 12.42 -1.28
CA LEU A 125 -26.90 12.44 -0.42
C LEU A 125 -27.15 11.63 0.84
N ARG A 126 -26.15 10.89 1.31
CA ARG A 126 -26.14 10.21 2.60
C ARG A 126 -24.73 10.18 3.19
N LEU A 127 -24.61 9.86 4.47
CA LEU A 127 -23.32 9.56 5.07
C LEU A 127 -22.68 8.34 4.40
N LYS A 128 -21.33 8.29 4.41
CA LYS A 128 -20.52 7.19 3.86
C LYS A 128 -19.49 6.73 4.88
N GLY A 129 -19.15 5.46 4.82
CA GLY A 129 -18.17 4.77 5.65
C GLY A 129 -18.87 3.81 6.62
N ASP A 130 -18.23 2.69 6.89
CA ASP A 130 -18.75 1.69 7.83
C ASP A 130 -18.19 1.96 9.23
N LEU A 131 -16.94 2.43 9.31
CA LEU A 131 -16.27 2.82 10.54
C LEU A 131 -16.30 4.35 10.76
N THR A 132 -16.09 4.76 12.01
CA THR A 132 -16.25 6.15 12.45
C THR A 132 -15.16 7.11 11.98
N ASP A 133 -14.02 6.63 11.49
CA ASP A 133 -12.96 7.45 10.89
C ASP A 133 -13.44 8.32 9.72
N HIS A 134 -14.52 7.91 9.06
CA HIS A 134 -15.24 8.66 8.05
C HIS A 134 -16.13 9.81 8.59
N LEU A 135 -16.39 9.83 9.89
CA LEU A 135 -17.36 10.73 10.53
C LEU A 135 -16.73 11.63 11.60
N GLU A 136 -15.44 11.44 11.89
CA GLU A 136 -14.72 12.24 12.88
C GLU A 136 -14.47 13.68 12.38
N GLY A 137 -14.36 14.61 13.33
CA GLY A 137 -14.09 16.01 13.03
C GLY A 137 -15.19 16.70 12.21
N ASP A 138 -14.82 17.72 11.45
CA ASP A 138 -15.72 18.57 10.67
C ASP A 138 -15.94 18.07 9.24
N LYS A 139 -15.03 17.25 8.71
CA LYS A 139 -15.07 16.73 7.33
C LYS A 139 -15.70 15.34 7.29
N TRP A 140 -17.01 15.28 7.34
CA TRP A 140 -17.75 14.01 7.23
C TRP A 140 -17.69 13.46 5.82
N SER A 141 -17.74 12.14 5.70
CA SER A 141 -17.79 11.49 4.39
C SER A 141 -19.23 11.32 3.90
N PHE A 142 -19.43 11.58 2.61
CA PHE A 142 -20.72 11.53 1.96
C PHE A 142 -20.69 10.65 0.71
N ARG A 143 -21.79 9.95 0.44
CA ARG A 143 -22.12 9.38 -0.85
C ARG A 143 -23.07 10.35 -1.56
N ILE A 144 -22.73 10.74 -2.80
CA ILE A 144 -23.51 11.66 -3.62
C ILE A 144 -23.94 10.95 -4.90
N ILE A 145 -25.20 11.08 -5.26
CA ILE A 145 -25.80 10.49 -6.45
C ILE A 145 -26.53 11.62 -7.21
N ALA A 146 -26.01 12.01 -8.38
CA ALA A 146 -26.64 12.99 -9.26
C ALA A 146 -27.96 12.42 -9.82
N ARG A 147 -29.00 13.26 -9.85
CA ARG A 147 -30.32 12.87 -10.39
C ARG A 147 -30.35 13.03 -11.90
N SER A 148 -31.32 12.35 -12.52
CA SER A 148 -31.50 12.35 -13.98
C SER A 148 -30.20 11.96 -14.70
N ASP A 149 -29.93 12.50 -15.86
CA ASP A 149 -28.70 12.22 -16.63
C ASP A 149 -27.54 13.17 -16.31
N SER A 150 -27.68 13.94 -15.24
CA SER A 150 -26.64 14.87 -14.80
C SER A 150 -25.42 14.14 -14.24
N THR A 151 -24.25 14.74 -14.43
CA THR A 151 -22.97 14.27 -13.87
C THR A 151 -22.21 15.43 -13.25
N ILE A 152 -21.36 15.10 -12.29
CA ILE A 152 -20.41 16.01 -11.66
C ILE A 152 -19.03 15.41 -11.90
N LEU A 153 -18.12 16.14 -12.51
CA LEU A 153 -16.80 15.64 -12.95
C LEU A 153 -16.90 14.36 -13.82
N GLY A 154 -17.97 14.26 -14.63
CA GLY A 154 -18.22 13.07 -15.46
C GLY A 154 -18.69 11.83 -14.69
N MET A 155 -18.96 11.93 -13.39
CA MET A 155 -19.44 10.85 -12.53
C MET A 155 -20.91 11.07 -12.16
N LYS A 156 -21.70 10.02 -12.18
CA LYS A 156 -23.07 10.05 -11.68
C LYS A 156 -23.13 9.79 -10.18
N GLN A 157 -22.23 8.97 -9.69
CA GLN A 157 -22.10 8.65 -8.28
C GLN A 157 -20.63 8.77 -7.85
N PHE A 158 -20.40 9.36 -6.70
CA PHE A 158 -19.08 9.47 -6.10
C PHE A 158 -19.19 9.63 -4.58
N SER A 159 -18.07 9.43 -3.91
CA SER A 159 -17.93 9.72 -2.48
C SER A 159 -17.08 10.96 -2.29
N LEU A 160 -17.40 11.73 -1.27
CA LEU A 160 -16.53 12.77 -0.72
C LEU A 160 -16.07 12.31 0.66
N GLN A 161 -14.77 12.40 0.92
CA GLN A 161 -14.21 11.97 2.21
C GLN A 161 -12.98 12.81 2.58
N HIS A 162 -12.66 12.85 3.87
CA HIS A 162 -11.41 13.50 4.30
C HIS A 162 -10.23 12.82 3.60
N PRO A 163 -9.28 13.56 2.98
CA PRO A 163 -8.15 12.93 2.28
C PRO A 163 -7.37 11.91 3.11
N GLN A 164 -7.30 12.13 4.43
CA GLN A 164 -6.58 11.24 5.35
C GLN A 164 -7.19 9.84 5.47
N THR A 165 -8.49 9.65 5.20
CA THR A 165 -9.15 8.34 5.35
C THR A 165 -8.55 7.25 4.46
N ARG A 166 -7.93 7.67 3.34
CA ARG A 166 -7.25 6.81 2.38
C ARG A 166 -5.81 7.23 2.13
N ASP A 167 -5.13 7.67 3.19
CA ASP A 167 -3.71 8.05 3.15
C ASP A 167 -3.38 9.08 2.05
N PHE A 168 -4.21 10.13 1.95
CA PHE A 168 -4.02 11.30 1.09
C PHE A 168 -3.77 10.95 -0.38
N ILE A 169 -2.55 11.20 -0.87
CA ILE A 169 -2.16 10.99 -2.27
C ILE A 169 -1.91 9.51 -2.60
N ASN A 170 -1.70 8.64 -1.60
CA ASN A 170 -1.30 7.27 -1.82
C ASN A 170 -2.39 6.44 -2.48
N GLU A 171 -3.66 6.64 -2.14
CA GLU A 171 -4.79 5.99 -2.84
C GLU A 171 -4.81 6.37 -4.32
N LYS A 172 -4.68 7.67 -4.65
CA LYS A 172 -4.58 8.11 -6.05
C LYS A 172 -3.37 7.50 -6.75
N ARG A 173 -2.20 7.49 -6.12
CA ARG A 173 -0.99 6.87 -6.65
C ARG A 173 -1.21 5.41 -7.03
N TYR A 174 -1.87 4.65 -6.16
CA TYR A 174 -2.18 3.25 -6.39
C TYR A 174 -3.15 3.07 -7.57
N HIS A 175 -4.24 3.83 -7.63
CA HIS A 175 -5.18 3.77 -8.76
C HIS A 175 -4.52 4.13 -10.10
N GLU A 176 -3.66 5.15 -10.14
CA GLU A 176 -2.94 5.52 -11.36
C GLU A 176 -1.92 4.44 -11.77
N ALA A 177 -1.26 3.78 -10.81
CA ALA A 177 -0.39 2.66 -11.08
C ALA A 177 -1.16 1.47 -11.69
N MET A 178 -2.31 1.12 -11.11
CA MET A 178 -3.20 0.07 -11.64
C MET A 178 -3.66 0.37 -13.06
N ARG A 179 -4.10 1.61 -13.31
CA ARG A 179 -4.54 2.04 -14.66
C ARG A 179 -3.41 1.96 -15.68
N ARG A 180 -2.19 2.37 -15.30
CA ARG A 180 -1.01 2.25 -16.17
C ARG A 180 -0.73 0.81 -16.60
N GLU A 181 -0.98 -0.15 -15.73
CA GLU A 181 -0.81 -1.59 -16.00
C GLU A 181 -2.08 -2.24 -16.64
N GLY A 182 -3.04 -1.42 -17.11
CA GLY A 182 -4.24 -1.89 -17.80
C GLY A 182 -5.30 -2.54 -16.92
N LEU A 183 -5.25 -2.31 -15.61
CA LEU A 183 -6.20 -2.80 -14.62
C LEU A 183 -7.32 -1.77 -14.37
N LEU A 184 -8.49 -2.26 -13.98
CA LEU A 184 -9.60 -1.37 -13.63
C LEU A 184 -9.29 -0.61 -12.33
N ALA A 185 -9.41 0.72 -12.42
CA ALA A 185 -9.14 1.61 -11.31
C ALA A 185 -10.15 2.74 -11.24
N LEU A 186 -10.53 3.11 -10.01
CA LEU A 186 -11.41 4.23 -9.74
C LEU A 186 -10.71 5.56 -10.06
N ARG A 187 -11.47 6.55 -10.53
CA ARG A 187 -11.01 7.94 -10.53
C ARG A 187 -10.99 8.44 -9.09
N TYR A 188 -9.87 9.04 -8.71
CA TYR A 188 -9.66 9.57 -7.36
C TYR A 188 -9.06 10.96 -7.48
N GLU A 189 -9.82 11.99 -7.09
CA GLU A 189 -9.46 13.39 -7.29
C GLU A 189 -9.60 14.19 -5.99
N PHE A 190 -9.14 15.44 -5.99
CA PHE A 190 -9.29 16.35 -4.85
C PHE A 190 -10.07 17.58 -5.28
N VAL A 191 -11.05 17.97 -4.48
CA VAL A 191 -11.98 19.08 -4.75
C VAL A 191 -12.19 19.93 -3.51
N ASP A 192 -12.46 21.22 -3.68
CA ASP A 192 -12.90 22.10 -2.59
C ASP A 192 -14.40 21.91 -2.33
N VAL A 193 -14.77 21.75 -1.08
CA VAL A 193 -16.16 21.52 -0.68
C VAL A 193 -16.66 22.59 0.28
N THR A 194 -17.80 23.17 -0.06
CA THR A 194 -18.58 24.06 0.82
C THR A 194 -19.93 23.43 1.08
N ILE A 195 -20.35 23.29 2.35
CA ILE A 195 -21.67 22.77 2.73
C ILE A 195 -22.46 23.83 3.50
N ASN A 196 -23.65 24.20 3.01
CA ASN A 196 -24.52 25.21 3.60
C ASN A 196 -23.79 26.52 3.95
N GLY A 197 -22.89 26.96 3.07
CA GLY A 197 -22.09 28.18 3.25
C GLY A 197 -20.83 28.02 4.11
N LYS A 198 -20.65 26.89 4.83
CA LYS A 198 -19.41 26.58 5.56
C LYS A 198 -18.39 26.02 4.58
N ASP A 199 -17.26 26.70 4.42
CA ASP A 199 -16.11 26.19 3.66
C ASP A 199 -15.43 25.11 4.49
N LEU A 200 -15.33 23.90 3.93
CA LEU A 200 -14.70 22.74 4.55
C LEU A 200 -13.34 22.41 3.92
N GLY A 201 -12.95 23.13 2.84
CA GLY A 201 -11.69 22.94 2.15
C GLY A 201 -11.63 21.65 1.35
N LEU A 202 -10.44 21.06 1.23
CA LEU A 202 -10.18 19.93 0.34
C LEU A 202 -10.79 18.63 0.83
N TYR A 203 -11.47 17.96 -0.09
CA TYR A 203 -11.98 16.59 0.04
C TYR A 203 -11.35 15.70 -1.02
N ALA A 204 -11.18 14.43 -0.71
CA ALA A 204 -10.98 13.40 -1.71
C ALA A 204 -12.34 13.02 -2.31
N LEU A 205 -12.38 12.99 -3.63
CA LEU A 205 -13.51 12.54 -4.42
C LEU A 205 -13.17 11.18 -5.02
N GLU A 206 -13.92 10.17 -4.66
CA GLU A 206 -13.72 8.78 -5.08
C GLU A 206 -14.91 8.32 -5.93
N GLU A 207 -14.63 7.80 -7.13
CA GLU A 207 -15.63 7.21 -8.03
C GLU A 207 -16.31 6.00 -7.40
N VAL A 208 -17.51 5.68 -7.85
CA VAL A 208 -18.30 4.54 -7.37
C VAL A 208 -18.47 3.50 -8.45
N PHE A 209 -18.72 2.26 -8.05
CA PHE A 209 -18.90 1.11 -8.92
C PHE A 209 -20.20 1.21 -9.71
N GLU A 210 -20.08 1.68 -10.94
CA GLU A 210 -21.20 1.82 -11.90
C GLU A 210 -20.69 1.65 -13.33
N THR A 211 -21.62 1.64 -14.30
CA THR A 211 -21.33 1.52 -15.72
C THR A 211 -20.22 2.47 -16.19
N ARG A 212 -20.24 3.73 -15.74
CA ARG A 212 -19.25 4.75 -16.18
C ARG A 212 -17.82 4.43 -15.72
N LEU A 213 -17.65 3.78 -14.58
CA LEU A 213 -16.35 3.27 -14.16
C LEU A 213 -15.82 2.27 -15.19
N VAL A 214 -16.66 1.35 -15.61
CA VAL A 214 -16.32 0.30 -16.58
C VAL A 214 -15.96 0.91 -17.93
N GLU A 215 -16.81 1.82 -18.43
CA GLU A 215 -16.60 2.55 -19.68
C GLU A 215 -15.33 3.42 -19.66
N ASN A 216 -15.09 4.13 -18.55
CA ASN A 216 -13.90 4.98 -18.37
C ASN A 216 -12.59 4.17 -18.32
N ASN A 217 -12.66 2.89 -17.99
CA ASN A 217 -11.55 1.94 -18.06
C ASN A 217 -11.56 1.13 -19.36
N GLU A 218 -12.28 1.60 -20.41
CA GLU A 218 -12.32 1.01 -21.75
C GLU A 218 -12.78 -0.46 -21.73
N ARG A 219 -13.78 -0.76 -20.91
CA ARG A 219 -14.40 -2.09 -20.81
C ARG A 219 -15.86 -2.04 -21.24
N LYS A 220 -16.34 -3.16 -21.77
CA LYS A 220 -17.77 -3.34 -22.06
C LYS A 220 -18.57 -3.40 -20.77
N ASP A 221 -19.78 -2.81 -20.76
CA ASP A 221 -20.66 -2.84 -19.60
C ASP A 221 -20.88 -4.27 -19.09
N GLY A 222 -20.70 -4.47 -17.81
CA GLY A 222 -20.80 -5.75 -17.11
C GLY A 222 -20.86 -5.56 -15.60
N PRO A 223 -21.43 -6.53 -14.85
CA PRO A 223 -21.62 -6.40 -13.42
C PRO A 223 -20.29 -6.35 -12.65
N ILE A 224 -20.21 -5.47 -11.66
CA ILE A 224 -19.13 -5.43 -10.67
C ILE A 224 -19.66 -6.11 -9.40
N LEU A 225 -19.02 -7.22 -9.04
CA LEU A 225 -19.38 -8.06 -7.90
C LEU A 225 -18.70 -7.59 -6.63
N ARG A 226 -19.37 -7.88 -5.51
CA ARG A 226 -18.86 -7.74 -4.16
C ARG A 226 -19.31 -8.91 -3.28
N PHE A 227 -18.65 -9.12 -2.18
CA PHE A 227 -19.17 -9.86 -1.06
C PHE A 227 -19.99 -8.89 -0.20
N ASN A 228 -21.24 -9.23 0.12
CA ASN A 228 -22.12 -8.40 0.91
C ASN A 228 -21.66 -8.38 2.38
N GLU A 229 -21.55 -7.20 2.94
CA GLU A 229 -21.01 -6.93 4.28
C GLU A 229 -22.12 -6.62 5.31
N ASP A 230 -23.40 -6.62 4.91
CA ASP A 230 -24.49 -6.15 5.78
C ASP A 230 -24.60 -6.95 7.08
N VAL A 231 -24.37 -8.28 6.99
CA VAL A 231 -24.35 -9.17 8.18
C VAL A 231 -23.15 -8.85 9.07
N LEU A 232 -22.00 -8.59 8.48
CA LEU A 232 -20.77 -8.21 9.17
C LEU A 232 -20.98 -6.95 10.02
N TRP A 233 -21.43 -5.88 9.37
CA TRP A 233 -21.62 -4.58 10.01
C TRP A 233 -22.79 -4.59 10.99
N GLY A 234 -23.87 -5.31 10.67
CA GLY A 234 -25.00 -5.49 11.58
C GLY A 234 -24.63 -6.22 12.87
N GLU A 235 -23.75 -7.22 12.79
CA GLU A 235 -23.25 -7.94 13.96
C GLU A 235 -22.34 -7.06 14.82
N LEU A 236 -21.41 -6.31 14.19
CA LEU A 236 -20.56 -5.36 14.91
C LEU A 236 -21.37 -4.25 15.59
N ALA A 237 -22.42 -3.76 14.93
CA ALA A 237 -23.30 -2.74 15.51
C ALA A 237 -24.08 -3.25 16.73
N ARG A 238 -24.45 -4.54 16.78
CA ARG A 238 -25.13 -5.14 17.96
C ARG A 238 -24.21 -5.26 19.17
N GLN A 239 -22.90 -5.26 18.97
CA GLN A 239 -21.90 -5.33 20.05
C GLN A 239 -21.46 -3.93 20.53
N GLU A 240 -22.35 -2.93 20.50
CA GLU A 240 -21.99 -1.53 20.85
C GLU A 240 -21.46 -1.35 22.27
N SER A 241 -21.81 -2.24 23.21
CA SER A 241 -21.29 -2.24 24.58
C SER A 241 -19.89 -2.85 24.71
N VAL A 242 -19.39 -3.52 23.69
CA VAL A 242 -18.07 -4.15 23.65
C VAL A 242 -17.07 -3.17 23.04
N ALA A 243 -15.87 -3.05 23.62
CA ALA A 243 -14.83 -2.22 23.03
C ALA A 243 -14.53 -2.65 21.59
N PRO A 244 -14.33 -1.74 20.61
CA PRO A 244 -14.19 -2.10 19.20
C PRO A 244 -13.12 -3.17 18.91
N ARG A 245 -11.99 -3.14 19.63
CA ARG A 245 -10.91 -4.13 19.52
C ARG A 245 -11.29 -5.54 19.98
N ASP A 246 -12.30 -5.62 20.86
CA ASP A 246 -12.72 -6.87 21.51
C ASP A 246 -14.00 -7.44 20.86
N ARG A 247 -14.56 -6.72 19.87
CA ARG A 247 -15.71 -7.18 19.10
C ARG A 247 -15.30 -8.33 18.21
N GLY A 248 -16.05 -9.39 18.23
CA GLY A 248 -15.78 -10.59 17.44
C GLY A 248 -17.05 -11.10 16.77
N PHE A 249 -16.87 -12.00 15.81
CA PHE A 249 -17.97 -12.68 15.16
C PHE A 249 -18.34 -13.93 15.95
N VAL A 250 -19.63 -14.18 16.07
CA VAL A 250 -20.12 -15.52 16.39
C VAL A 250 -19.63 -16.45 15.28
N ALA A 251 -19.06 -17.60 15.66
CA ALA A 251 -18.50 -18.53 14.71
C ALA A 251 -19.48 -18.82 13.55
N GLY A 252 -19.04 -18.54 12.32
CA GLY A 252 -19.79 -18.78 11.09
C GLY A 252 -20.68 -17.63 10.61
N SER A 253 -20.93 -16.58 11.42
CA SER A 253 -21.68 -15.40 10.95
C SER A 253 -20.73 -14.30 10.42
N GLY A 254 -21.12 -13.60 9.37
CA GLY A 254 -20.38 -12.43 8.84
C GLY A 254 -19.02 -12.74 8.20
N GLY A 255 -18.65 -14.00 8.00
CA GLY A 255 -17.39 -14.40 7.40
C GLY A 255 -17.43 -14.51 5.87
N TYR A 256 -16.27 -14.66 5.23
CA TYR A 256 -16.12 -14.79 3.77
C TYR A 256 -17.03 -15.85 3.14
N PHE A 257 -17.13 -17.05 3.76
CA PHE A 257 -17.92 -18.14 3.21
C PHE A 257 -19.43 -17.97 3.38
N SER A 258 -19.87 -17.16 4.36
CA SER A 258 -21.29 -16.88 4.64
C SER A 258 -21.81 -15.60 4.00
N ALA A 259 -20.90 -14.73 3.49
CA ALA A 259 -21.30 -13.52 2.81
C ALA A 259 -22.03 -13.82 1.49
N ASP A 260 -23.16 -13.15 1.24
CA ASP A 260 -23.79 -13.20 -0.06
C ASP A 260 -22.91 -12.54 -1.12
N ILE A 261 -22.96 -13.05 -2.34
CA ILE A 261 -22.35 -12.40 -3.50
C ILE A 261 -23.45 -11.62 -4.22
N ASP A 262 -23.26 -10.31 -4.35
CA ASP A 262 -24.15 -9.47 -5.14
C ASP A 262 -23.37 -8.57 -6.11
N ALA A 263 -24.07 -7.76 -6.90
CA ALA A 263 -23.46 -6.80 -7.80
C ALA A 263 -23.93 -5.39 -7.47
N PHE A 264 -23.08 -4.42 -7.74
CA PHE A 264 -23.52 -3.03 -7.76
C PHE A 264 -24.57 -2.82 -8.87
N GLN A 265 -25.56 -1.98 -8.60
CA GLN A 265 -26.68 -1.73 -9.51
C GLN A 265 -27.51 -2.99 -9.85
N THR A 266 -27.75 -3.89 -8.91
CA THR A 266 -28.49 -5.16 -9.10
C THR A 266 -29.82 -4.94 -9.83
N SER A 267 -30.60 -3.91 -9.52
CA SER A 267 -31.87 -3.61 -10.19
C SER A 267 -31.71 -3.33 -11.69
N LYS A 268 -30.59 -2.71 -12.12
CA LYS A 268 -30.26 -2.52 -13.54
C LYS A 268 -30.06 -3.87 -14.23
N TRP A 269 -29.31 -4.75 -13.62
CA TRP A 269 -28.99 -6.07 -14.22
C TRP A 269 -30.24 -6.95 -14.33
N LEU A 270 -31.11 -6.88 -13.34
CA LEU A 270 -32.35 -7.66 -13.33
C LEU A 270 -33.46 -7.10 -14.24
N ALA A 271 -33.30 -5.89 -14.78
CA ALA A 271 -34.32 -5.22 -15.60
C ALA A 271 -34.48 -5.84 -17.00
N THR A 272 -33.47 -6.56 -17.52
CA THR A 272 -33.52 -7.18 -18.85
C THR A 272 -33.08 -8.64 -18.78
N PRO A 273 -33.58 -9.53 -19.68
CA PRO A 273 -33.12 -10.92 -19.73
C PRO A 273 -31.60 -11.04 -19.90
N ALA A 274 -31.03 -10.32 -20.85
CA ALA A 274 -29.57 -10.35 -21.10
C ALA A 274 -28.76 -9.85 -19.89
N GLY A 275 -29.21 -8.81 -19.21
CA GLY A 275 -28.59 -8.33 -17.98
C GLY A 275 -28.65 -9.35 -16.86
N ARG A 276 -29.82 -10.02 -16.71
CA ARG A 276 -30.01 -11.09 -15.73
C ARG A 276 -29.07 -12.27 -15.99
N ASP A 277 -28.91 -12.68 -17.24
CA ASP A 277 -28.03 -13.77 -17.61
C ASP A 277 -26.56 -13.45 -17.27
N GLN A 278 -26.10 -12.23 -17.59
CA GLN A 278 -24.75 -11.78 -17.22
C GLN A 278 -24.56 -11.74 -15.69
N PHE A 279 -25.54 -11.21 -14.97
CA PHE A 279 -25.52 -11.11 -13.51
C PHE A 279 -25.44 -12.50 -12.85
N LEU A 280 -26.31 -13.43 -13.28
CA LEU A 280 -26.32 -14.79 -12.72
C LEU A 280 -25.04 -15.54 -13.08
N THR A 281 -24.54 -15.41 -14.31
CA THR A 281 -23.26 -16.01 -14.73
C THR A 281 -22.09 -15.49 -13.88
N ALA A 282 -22.05 -14.19 -13.65
CA ALA A 282 -20.99 -13.57 -12.84
C ALA A 282 -21.01 -14.07 -11.39
N ILE A 283 -22.19 -14.08 -10.76
CA ILE A 283 -22.37 -14.59 -9.38
C ILE A 283 -22.00 -16.07 -9.30
N GLN A 284 -22.48 -16.88 -10.25
CA GLN A 284 -22.18 -18.32 -10.27
C GLN A 284 -20.68 -18.57 -10.42
N LEU A 285 -19.98 -17.79 -11.25
CA LEU A 285 -18.55 -17.91 -11.48
C LEU A 285 -17.77 -17.62 -10.18
N LEU A 286 -18.05 -16.50 -9.51
CA LEU A 286 -17.38 -16.15 -8.26
C LEU A 286 -17.76 -17.14 -7.11
N SER A 287 -19.01 -17.59 -7.05
CA SER A 287 -19.45 -18.59 -6.09
C SER A 287 -18.79 -19.97 -6.32
N SER A 288 -18.64 -20.38 -7.59
CA SER A 288 -17.97 -21.62 -7.95
C SER A 288 -16.47 -21.57 -7.60
N PHE A 289 -15.82 -20.44 -7.80
CA PHE A 289 -14.45 -20.21 -7.31
C PHE A 289 -14.38 -20.31 -5.78
N ARG A 290 -15.24 -19.57 -5.05
CA ARG A 290 -15.28 -19.59 -3.59
C ARG A 290 -15.48 -20.99 -3.01
N THR A 291 -16.25 -21.82 -3.67
CA THR A 291 -16.51 -23.21 -3.26
C THR A 291 -15.51 -24.24 -3.81
N GLY A 292 -14.48 -23.79 -4.53
CA GLY A 292 -13.44 -24.66 -5.09
C GLY A 292 -13.89 -25.55 -6.26
N LYS A 293 -15.01 -25.21 -6.92
CA LYS A 293 -15.54 -25.96 -8.07
C LYS A 293 -14.83 -25.59 -9.38
N VAL A 294 -14.22 -24.41 -9.44
CA VAL A 294 -13.44 -23.93 -10.57
C VAL A 294 -12.12 -23.35 -10.07
N THR A 295 -11.10 -23.41 -10.92
CA THR A 295 -9.77 -22.87 -10.66
C THR A 295 -9.74 -21.34 -10.80
N VAL A 296 -8.64 -20.70 -10.40
CA VAL A 296 -8.44 -19.26 -10.63
C VAL A 296 -8.46 -18.95 -12.12
N ALA A 297 -7.79 -19.75 -12.94
CA ALA A 297 -7.72 -19.55 -14.39
C ALA A 297 -9.08 -19.70 -15.10
N GLU A 298 -9.99 -20.51 -14.55
CA GLU A 298 -11.35 -20.63 -15.08
C GLU A 298 -12.25 -19.47 -14.66
N ALA A 299 -12.04 -18.91 -13.47
CA ALA A 299 -12.86 -17.83 -12.94
C ALA A 299 -12.37 -16.44 -13.34
N PHE A 300 -11.07 -16.22 -13.38
CA PHE A 300 -10.46 -14.89 -13.51
C PHE A 300 -9.61 -14.73 -14.77
N ASP A 301 -9.43 -13.49 -15.22
CA ASP A 301 -8.28 -13.11 -16.04
C ASP A 301 -7.03 -13.23 -15.18
N ILE A 302 -6.39 -14.39 -15.26
CA ILE A 302 -5.32 -14.80 -14.35
C ILE A 302 -4.10 -13.88 -14.43
N LYS A 303 -3.81 -13.29 -15.63
CA LYS A 303 -2.70 -12.35 -15.79
C LYS A 303 -2.98 -11.04 -15.08
N LYS A 304 -4.17 -10.46 -15.32
CA LYS A 304 -4.57 -9.23 -14.63
C LYS A 304 -4.63 -9.41 -13.13
N LEU A 305 -5.11 -10.58 -12.68
CA LEU A 305 -5.15 -10.88 -11.26
C LEU A 305 -3.74 -10.98 -10.67
N ALA A 306 -2.80 -11.63 -11.34
CA ALA A 306 -1.41 -11.73 -10.90
C ALA A 306 -0.72 -10.37 -10.85
N THR A 307 -0.89 -9.53 -11.88
CA THR A 307 -0.39 -8.15 -11.90
C THR A 307 -0.98 -7.32 -10.75
N PHE A 308 -2.30 -7.46 -10.51
CA PHE A 308 -2.99 -6.75 -9.43
C PHE A 308 -2.43 -7.11 -8.05
N PHE A 309 -2.20 -8.40 -7.78
CA PHE A 309 -1.62 -8.87 -6.52
C PHE A 309 -0.17 -8.40 -6.36
N ALA A 310 0.65 -8.51 -7.40
CA ALA A 310 2.04 -8.08 -7.38
C ALA A 310 2.18 -6.56 -7.14
N LEU A 311 1.33 -5.75 -7.76
CA LEU A 311 1.29 -4.31 -7.50
C LEU A 311 0.77 -3.99 -6.09
N SER A 312 -0.19 -4.76 -5.57
CA SER A 312 -0.66 -4.60 -4.20
C SER A 312 0.46 -4.83 -3.19
N ASP A 313 1.33 -5.81 -3.44
CA ASP A 313 2.52 -6.05 -2.62
C ASP A 313 3.56 -4.93 -2.78
N LEU A 314 3.86 -4.53 -4.03
CA LEU A 314 4.80 -3.44 -4.31
C LEU A 314 4.42 -2.13 -3.62
N PHE A 315 3.13 -1.80 -3.61
CA PHE A 315 2.61 -0.60 -2.97
C PHE A 315 2.22 -0.80 -1.50
N SER A 316 2.35 -2.03 -0.97
CA SER A 316 1.86 -2.43 0.37
C SER A 316 0.38 -2.07 0.59
N ALA A 317 -0.42 -2.25 -0.46
CA ALA A 317 -1.81 -1.80 -0.57
C ALA A 317 -2.80 -2.94 -0.23
N TRP A 318 -2.64 -3.57 0.93
CA TRP A 318 -3.37 -4.80 1.27
C TRP A 318 -4.73 -4.58 1.90
N HIS A 319 -5.06 -3.35 2.30
CA HIS A 319 -6.37 -3.06 2.88
C HIS A 319 -7.50 -3.37 1.89
N GLY A 320 -7.26 -3.16 0.60
CA GLY A 320 -8.16 -3.54 -0.48
C GLY A 320 -8.21 -5.06 -0.69
N VAL A 321 -7.32 -5.58 -1.53
CA VAL A 321 -7.36 -6.97 -2.00
C VAL A 321 -7.11 -8.01 -0.90
N GLY A 322 -6.34 -7.67 0.13
CA GLY A 322 -6.06 -8.56 1.27
C GLY A 322 -7.27 -8.79 2.18
N ASN A 323 -8.32 -8.02 2.02
CA ASN A 323 -9.54 -8.04 2.82
C ASN A 323 -10.75 -8.39 1.95
N TRP A 324 -11.40 -9.53 2.19
CA TRP A 324 -12.55 -9.97 1.39
C TRP A 324 -13.70 -8.94 1.32
N PRO A 325 -14.03 -8.16 2.38
CA PRO A 325 -15.06 -7.12 2.30
C PRO A 325 -14.77 -6.04 1.26
N ASN A 326 -13.49 -5.75 1.01
CA ASN A 326 -13.07 -4.73 0.06
C ASN A 326 -12.83 -5.26 -1.35
N ALA A 327 -12.88 -6.59 -1.55
CA ALA A 327 -12.67 -7.19 -2.87
C ALA A 327 -13.79 -6.85 -3.84
N ARG A 328 -13.42 -6.39 -5.02
CA ARG A 328 -14.35 -6.04 -6.11
C ARG A 328 -13.88 -6.70 -7.39
N PHE A 329 -14.82 -7.33 -8.10
CA PHE A 329 -14.52 -8.05 -9.33
C PHE A 329 -15.51 -7.66 -10.43
N TYR A 330 -15.00 -7.18 -11.53
CA TYR A 330 -15.78 -6.91 -12.73
C TYR A 330 -15.88 -8.17 -13.58
N TYR A 331 -17.10 -8.55 -13.97
CA TYR A 331 -17.31 -9.59 -14.96
C TYR A 331 -17.20 -9.01 -16.35
N ASN A 332 -16.21 -9.47 -17.10
CA ASN A 332 -16.01 -9.08 -18.49
C ASN A 332 -16.83 -10.00 -19.42
N PRO A 333 -17.92 -9.50 -20.05
CA PRO A 333 -18.77 -10.33 -20.90
C PRO A 333 -18.12 -10.76 -22.21
N ILE A 334 -16.98 -10.16 -22.60
CA ILE A 334 -16.24 -10.55 -23.80
C ILE A 334 -15.40 -11.80 -23.54
N THR A 335 -14.74 -11.85 -22.39
CA THR A 335 -13.84 -12.96 -22.03
C THR A 335 -14.52 -14.00 -21.15
N SER A 336 -15.70 -13.70 -20.60
CA SER A 336 -16.41 -14.50 -19.60
C SER A 336 -15.52 -14.79 -18.37
N ARG A 337 -14.72 -13.81 -17.94
CA ARG A 337 -13.81 -13.88 -16.79
C ARG A 337 -14.00 -12.69 -15.87
N LEU A 338 -13.61 -12.87 -14.61
CA LEU A 338 -13.57 -11.83 -13.61
C LEU A 338 -12.23 -11.08 -13.70
N GLU A 339 -12.29 -9.74 -13.65
CA GLU A 339 -11.12 -8.87 -13.53
C GLU A 339 -11.17 -8.14 -12.19
N PRO A 340 -10.03 -7.99 -11.47
CA PRO A 340 -10.01 -7.25 -10.21
C PRO A 340 -10.21 -5.75 -10.46
N VAL A 341 -10.86 -5.08 -9.51
CA VAL A 341 -11.02 -3.62 -9.52
C VAL A 341 -10.31 -3.05 -8.32
N SER A 342 -9.44 -2.06 -8.52
CA SER A 342 -8.72 -1.44 -7.40
C SER A 342 -9.65 -0.58 -6.57
N PHE A 343 -9.63 -0.81 -5.25
CA PHE A 343 -10.48 -0.13 -4.29
C PHE A 343 -9.91 -0.23 -2.88
N ASP A 344 -10.01 0.86 -2.11
CA ASP A 344 -9.78 0.89 -0.67
C ASP A 344 -8.41 0.30 -0.27
N ALA A 345 -7.37 0.73 -0.98
CA ALA A 345 -6.02 0.17 -0.87
C ALA A 345 -5.35 0.48 0.47
N TYR A 346 -5.65 1.65 1.02
CA TYR A 346 -5.06 2.15 2.26
C TYR A 346 -6.12 2.51 3.28
N ASN A 347 -5.75 2.40 4.54
CA ASN A 347 -6.49 2.95 5.66
C ASN A 347 -5.57 3.84 6.52
N ARG A 348 -6.20 4.59 7.43
CA ARG A 348 -5.54 5.56 8.31
C ARG A 348 -4.61 4.94 9.35
N THR A 349 -4.77 3.65 9.67
CA THR A 349 -4.19 3.03 10.87
C THR A 349 -3.10 1.99 10.57
N THR A 350 -3.02 1.49 9.35
CA THR A 350 -2.06 0.44 9.00
C THR A 350 -0.84 1.04 8.33
N PRO A 351 0.31 1.11 8.99
CA PRO A 351 1.54 1.54 8.33
C PRO A 351 1.89 0.54 7.22
N ALA A 352 2.23 1.05 6.06
CA ALA A 352 2.68 0.25 4.93
C ALA A 352 4.03 -0.41 5.27
N LYS A 353 4.01 -1.68 5.65
CA LYS A 353 5.20 -2.51 5.82
C LYS A 353 5.33 -3.42 4.60
N PRO A 354 6.55 -3.62 4.08
CA PRO A 354 6.76 -4.61 3.01
C PRO A 354 6.31 -6.01 3.45
N GLY A 355 5.69 -6.73 2.55
CA GLY A 355 5.23 -8.11 2.75
C GLY A 355 4.77 -8.72 1.43
N LEU A 356 4.19 -9.92 1.48
CA LEU A 356 3.63 -10.60 0.31
C LEU A 356 2.28 -11.21 0.65
N LEU A 357 1.32 -11.10 -0.25
CA LEU A 357 0.02 -11.78 -0.16
C LEU A 357 0.19 -13.30 -0.12
N ALA A 358 1.22 -13.84 -0.77
CA ALA A 358 1.58 -15.26 -0.66
C ALA A 358 1.91 -15.69 0.78
N LEU A 359 2.51 -14.83 1.59
CA LEU A 359 2.77 -15.09 3.02
C LEU A 359 1.47 -15.01 3.83
N GLN A 360 0.61 -14.05 3.56
CA GLN A 360 -0.74 -14.00 4.14
C GLN A 360 -1.52 -15.28 3.83
N ALA A 361 -1.43 -15.81 2.60
CA ALA A 361 -2.06 -17.07 2.21
C ALA A 361 -1.57 -18.27 3.05
N ILE A 362 -0.28 -18.28 3.43
CA ILE A 362 0.28 -19.33 4.30
C ILE A 362 -0.31 -19.19 5.71
N ASP A 363 -0.37 -17.99 6.26
CA ASP A 363 -0.93 -17.72 7.58
C ASP A 363 -2.43 -18.08 7.65
N GLU A 364 -3.22 -17.77 6.62
CA GLU A 364 -4.62 -18.17 6.52
C GLU A 364 -4.83 -19.70 6.48
N ARG A 365 -3.89 -20.45 5.91
CA ARG A 365 -3.96 -21.94 5.92
C ARG A 365 -3.66 -22.52 7.29
N ARG A 366 -2.81 -21.87 8.08
CA ARG A 366 -2.45 -22.26 9.45
C ARG A 366 -3.55 -21.92 10.44
N ASP A 367 -4.21 -20.79 10.23
CA ASP A 367 -5.38 -20.38 11.02
C ASP A 367 -6.58 -21.25 10.62
N ARG A 368 -7.00 -22.15 11.51
CA ARG A 368 -8.18 -22.99 11.32
C ARG A 368 -9.49 -22.21 11.37
N THR A 369 -9.44 -20.92 11.59
CA THR A 369 -10.59 -20.02 11.54
C THR A 369 -10.98 -19.69 10.08
N SER A 370 -12.13 -19.10 9.88
CA SER A 370 -12.83 -18.89 8.60
C SER A 370 -12.13 -17.96 7.58
N ARG A 371 -10.88 -17.60 7.78
CA ARG A 371 -10.14 -16.64 6.95
C ARG A 371 -9.36 -17.33 5.83
N ARG A 372 -10.04 -17.94 4.87
CA ARG A 372 -9.35 -18.61 3.74
C ARG A 372 -9.50 -17.87 2.42
N TYR A 373 -9.67 -16.55 2.44
CA TYR A 373 -9.92 -15.78 1.23
C TYR A 373 -8.70 -15.74 0.31
N ILE A 374 -7.57 -15.24 0.79
CA ILE A 374 -6.34 -15.10 -0.02
C ILE A 374 -5.75 -16.49 -0.35
N SER A 375 -5.77 -17.42 0.59
CA SER A 375 -5.22 -18.76 0.39
C SER A 375 -5.89 -19.56 -0.74
N GLN A 376 -7.13 -19.22 -1.14
CA GLN A 376 -7.81 -19.86 -2.27
C GLN A 376 -7.15 -19.50 -3.60
N PHE A 377 -6.71 -18.27 -3.79
CA PHE A 377 -6.00 -17.87 -5.01
C PHE A 377 -4.66 -18.60 -5.14
N PHE A 378 -3.91 -18.69 -4.04
CA PHE A 378 -2.61 -19.34 -4.00
C PHE A 378 -2.65 -20.87 -3.95
N ALA A 379 -3.82 -21.49 -3.94
CA ALA A 379 -3.99 -22.92 -4.16
C ALA A 379 -3.82 -23.31 -5.64
N ASP A 380 -4.01 -22.36 -6.56
CA ASP A 380 -3.82 -22.55 -8.01
C ASP A 380 -2.34 -22.32 -8.37
N THR A 381 -1.67 -23.38 -8.83
CA THR A 381 -0.25 -23.30 -9.18
C THR A 381 0.03 -22.46 -10.42
N ALA A 382 -0.92 -22.34 -11.34
CA ALA A 382 -0.78 -21.47 -12.51
C ALA A 382 -0.83 -20.00 -12.10
N PHE A 383 -1.77 -19.65 -11.23
CA PHE A 383 -1.82 -18.31 -10.64
C PHE A 383 -0.55 -18.01 -9.84
N TYR A 384 -0.11 -18.92 -8.97
CA TYR A 384 1.08 -18.72 -8.15
C TYR A 384 2.31 -18.41 -9.01
N ARG A 385 2.52 -19.17 -10.09
CA ARG A 385 3.66 -18.94 -11.01
C ARG A 385 3.60 -17.57 -11.70
N LEU A 386 2.43 -17.19 -12.18
CA LEU A 386 2.24 -15.87 -12.81
C LEU A 386 2.46 -14.73 -11.79
N TYR A 387 1.94 -14.88 -10.58
CA TYR A 387 2.15 -13.91 -9.52
C TYR A 387 3.64 -13.72 -9.19
N VAL A 388 4.41 -14.81 -9.05
CA VAL A 388 5.86 -14.71 -8.81
C VAL A 388 6.57 -14.05 -9.99
N SER A 389 6.22 -14.41 -11.21
CA SER A 389 6.78 -13.75 -12.42
C SER A 389 6.45 -12.26 -12.46
N GLU A 390 5.24 -11.85 -12.06
CA GLU A 390 4.87 -10.44 -11.95
C GLU A 390 5.61 -9.74 -10.82
N LEU A 391 5.83 -10.40 -9.67
CA LEU A 391 6.67 -9.86 -8.60
C LEU A 391 8.11 -9.58 -9.09
N GLU A 392 8.72 -10.50 -9.85
CA GLU A 392 10.03 -10.28 -10.47
C GLU A 392 9.99 -9.05 -11.38
N ARG A 393 8.97 -8.94 -12.23
CA ARG A 393 8.83 -7.83 -13.18
C ARG A 393 8.69 -6.48 -12.46
N VAL A 394 7.79 -6.38 -11.48
CA VAL A 394 7.50 -5.09 -10.80
C VAL A 394 8.58 -4.70 -9.80
N SER A 395 9.39 -5.64 -9.34
CA SER A 395 10.52 -5.36 -8.45
C SER A 395 11.85 -5.21 -9.19
N ALA A 396 11.88 -5.39 -10.52
CA ALA A 396 13.09 -5.25 -11.33
C ALA A 396 13.73 -3.86 -11.18
N ALA A 397 15.05 -3.80 -11.33
CA ALA A 397 15.78 -2.54 -11.26
C ALA A 397 15.22 -1.53 -12.28
N GLY A 398 14.95 -0.30 -11.81
CA GLY A 398 14.42 0.79 -12.63
C GLY A 398 12.90 0.83 -12.78
N TYR A 399 12.15 -0.26 -12.48
CA TYR A 399 10.68 -0.28 -12.62
C TYR A 399 9.99 0.80 -11.78
N VAL A 400 10.37 0.94 -10.50
CA VAL A 400 9.78 1.96 -9.61
C VAL A 400 10.11 3.37 -10.08
N ASP A 401 11.31 3.61 -10.60
CA ASP A 401 11.71 4.93 -11.11
C ASP A 401 10.99 5.28 -12.41
N GLU A 402 10.75 4.31 -13.26
CA GLU A 402 9.92 4.48 -14.46
C GLU A 402 8.47 4.75 -14.09
N MET A 403 7.90 3.99 -13.15
CA MET A 403 6.56 4.21 -12.62
C MET A 403 6.42 5.62 -12.03
N GLN A 404 7.37 6.05 -11.20
CA GLN A 404 7.39 7.40 -10.63
C GLN A 404 7.36 8.48 -11.71
N ARG A 405 8.22 8.36 -12.72
CA ARG A 405 8.27 9.33 -13.85
C ARG A 405 6.97 9.35 -14.65
N ALA A 406 6.40 8.18 -14.91
CA ALA A 406 5.15 8.05 -15.67
C ALA A 406 3.94 8.63 -14.92
N LEU A 407 3.90 8.51 -13.60
CA LEU A 407 2.79 8.99 -12.78
C LEU A 407 2.93 10.45 -12.33
N ALA A 408 4.11 11.04 -12.40
CA ALA A 408 4.35 12.42 -11.97
C ALA A 408 3.36 13.45 -12.58
N PRO A 409 3.02 13.41 -13.90
CA PRO A 409 2.06 14.35 -14.49
C PRO A 409 0.66 14.29 -13.86
N LYS A 410 0.27 13.15 -13.28
CA LYS A 410 -1.01 12.93 -12.62
C LYS A 410 -0.98 13.25 -11.13
N LEU A 411 0.14 12.98 -10.47
CA LEU A 411 0.29 13.07 -9.02
C LEU A 411 0.77 14.44 -8.54
N ASP A 412 1.72 15.07 -9.25
CA ASP A 412 2.32 16.33 -8.81
C ASP A 412 1.30 17.48 -8.72
N PRO A 413 0.36 17.67 -9.66
CA PRO A 413 -0.69 18.67 -9.51
C PRO A 413 -1.58 18.41 -8.29
N SER A 414 -1.92 17.15 -8.03
CA SER A 414 -2.75 16.75 -6.88
C SER A 414 -2.00 16.93 -5.56
N LEU A 415 -0.71 16.60 -5.49
CA LEU A 415 0.12 16.85 -4.33
C LEU A 415 0.25 18.35 -4.05
N LYS A 416 0.48 19.14 -5.10
CA LYS A 416 0.54 20.59 -4.98
C LYS A 416 -0.77 21.16 -4.42
N MET A 417 -1.91 20.65 -4.86
CA MET A 417 -3.24 21.01 -4.36
C MET A 417 -3.41 20.64 -2.88
N LEU A 418 -3.07 19.40 -2.49
CA LEU A 418 -3.14 18.96 -1.10
C LEU A 418 -2.30 19.80 -0.15
N ARG A 419 -1.17 20.34 -0.62
CA ARG A 419 -0.26 21.19 0.18
C ARG A 419 -0.86 22.55 0.58
N ARG A 420 -2.05 22.92 0.07
CA ARG A 420 -2.82 24.07 0.59
C ARG A 420 -3.18 23.89 2.07
N GLU A 421 -3.57 22.67 2.45
CA GLU A 421 -3.96 22.32 3.83
C GLU A 421 -2.91 21.48 4.55
N PHE A 422 -2.19 20.64 3.79
CA PHE A 422 -1.24 19.65 4.31
C PHE A 422 0.16 19.87 3.70
N PRO A 423 0.85 20.96 4.04
CA PRO A 423 2.11 21.36 3.37
C PRO A 423 3.27 20.38 3.61
N GLU A 424 3.18 19.53 4.63
CA GLU A 424 4.19 18.51 4.93
C GLU A 424 4.09 17.28 4.02
N LEU A 425 3.00 17.13 3.25
CA LEU A 425 2.81 15.94 2.44
C LEU A 425 3.88 15.79 1.36
N GLU A 426 4.31 14.55 1.22
CA GLU A 426 5.20 14.06 0.17
C GLU A 426 4.64 12.74 -0.40
N ILE A 427 5.04 12.41 -1.62
CA ILE A 427 4.76 11.08 -2.18
C ILE A 427 5.92 10.18 -1.76
N ASP A 428 5.65 9.22 -0.88
CA ASP A 428 6.67 8.30 -0.36
C ASP A 428 6.99 7.20 -1.39
N TRP A 429 7.81 7.55 -2.39
CA TRP A 429 8.37 6.56 -3.31
C TRP A 429 9.45 5.69 -2.67
N GLN A 430 10.01 6.13 -1.56
CA GLN A 430 11.03 5.35 -0.85
C GLN A 430 10.42 4.08 -0.21
N SER A 431 9.18 4.14 0.27
CA SER A 431 8.47 2.95 0.75
C SER A 431 8.28 1.92 -0.36
N VAL A 432 7.94 2.38 -1.59
CA VAL A 432 7.79 1.51 -2.76
C VAL A 432 9.12 0.87 -3.16
N ARG A 433 10.23 1.63 -3.12
CA ARG A 433 11.57 1.07 -3.36
C ARG A 433 11.96 0.03 -2.32
N ARG A 434 11.65 0.28 -1.03
CA ARG A 434 11.89 -0.71 0.03
C ARG A 434 11.05 -1.98 -0.17
N ALA A 435 9.80 -1.84 -0.62
CA ALA A 435 8.96 -2.99 -0.95
C ALA A 435 9.52 -3.77 -2.14
N ALA A 436 9.98 -3.10 -3.20
CA ALA A 436 10.64 -3.74 -4.33
C ALA A 436 11.92 -4.51 -3.90
N GLU A 437 12.72 -3.92 -3.01
CA GLU A 437 13.89 -4.59 -2.44
C GLU A 437 13.51 -5.82 -1.61
N PHE A 438 12.49 -5.68 -0.76
CA PHE A 438 11.96 -6.80 0.03
C PHE A 438 11.49 -7.94 -0.88
N ILE A 439 10.76 -7.62 -1.96
CA ILE A 439 10.30 -8.61 -2.95
C ILE A 439 11.50 -9.35 -3.56
N ARG A 440 12.53 -8.63 -4.00
CA ARG A 440 13.75 -9.24 -4.56
C ARG A 440 14.42 -10.18 -3.58
N ILE A 441 14.58 -9.76 -2.32
CA ILE A 441 15.18 -10.61 -1.28
C ILE A 441 14.32 -11.85 -1.01
N ALA A 442 12.99 -11.70 -1.00
CA ALA A 442 12.07 -12.82 -0.80
C ALA A 442 12.12 -13.84 -1.95
N LEU A 443 12.31 -13.36 -3.19
CA LEU A 443 12.42 -14.21 -4.37
C LEU A 443 13.82 -14.81 -4.54
N HIS A 444 14.86 -14.16 -4.04
CA HIS A 444 16.27 -14.55 -4.20
C HIS A 444 17.02 -14.45 -2.86
N PRO A 445 16.59 -15.23 -1.85
CA PRO A 445 17.23 -15.16 -0.54
C PRO A 445 18.67 -15.70 -0.62
N PRO A 446 19.62 -15.10 0.09
CA PRO A 446 21.03 -15.48 0.05
C PRO A 446 21.27 -16.94 0.41
N GLN A 447 20.41 -17.54 1.22
CA GLN A 447 20.45 -18.94 1.60
C GLN A 447 19.00 -19.45 1.81
N ALA A 448 18.41 -20.02 0.75
CA ALA A 448 17.04 -20.54 0.81
C ALA A 448 16.97 -21.98 1.29
N VAL A 449 18.06 -22.74 1.16
CA VAL A 449 18.09 -24.16 1.52
C VAL A 449 19.20 -24.45 2.51
N GLN A 450 18.92 -25.38 3.42
CA GLN A 450 19.93 -26.06 4.21
C GLN A 450 20.11 -27.46 3.66
N THR A 451 21.38 -27.85 3.39
CA THR A 451 21.66 -29.10 2.68
C THR A 451 22.81 -29.86 3.32
N TYR A 452 22.65 -31.17 3.41
CA TYR A 452 23.65 -32.09 3.93
C TYR A 452 23.90 -33.24 2.97
N LEU A 453 25.16 -33.56 2.70
CA LEU A 453 25.51 -34.78 1.96
C LEU A 453 25.40 -35.99 2.91
N ARG A 454 24.47 -36.87 2.63
CA ARG A 454 24.25 -38.10 3.40
C ARG A 454 25.17 -39.23 2.93
N THR A 455 25.23 -39.46 1.63
CA THR A 455 25.99 -40.57 1.05
C THR A 455 26.51 -40.16 -0.34
N ALA A 456 27.73 -40.58 -0.64
CA ALA A 456 28.28 -40.57 -1.97
C ALA A 456 28.62 -42.01 -2.35
N ALA A 457 27.98 -42.55 -3.37
CA ALA A 457 28.18 -43.87 -3.92
C ALA A 457 28.48 -43.79 -5.41
N PRO A 458 29.11 -44.79 -6.02
CA PRO A 458 29.27 -44.83 -7.47
C PRO A 458 27.92 -44.67 -8.16
N GLY A 459 27.81 -43.65 -8.99
CA GLY A 459 26.59 -43.34 -9.77
C GLY A 459 25.51 -42.54 -9.04
N GLU A 460 25.66 -42.19 -7.75
CA GLU A 460 24.65 -41.44 -7.02
C GLU A 460 25.22 -40.58 -5.89
N LEU A 461 24.69 -39.36 -5.75
CA LEU A 461 24.84 -38.51 -4.56
C LEU A 461 23.49 -38.40 -3.85
N VAL A 462 23.45 -38.66 -2.56
CA VAL A 462 22.24 -38.55 -1.75
C VAL A 462 22.38 -37.39 -0.78
N MET A 463 21.44 -36.46 -0.83
CA MET A 463 21.46 -35.26 -0.01
C MET A 463 20.15 -35.12 0.75
N ASP A 464 20.23 -34.63 1.99
CA ASP A 464 19.09 -34.13 2.74
C ASP A 464 19.01 -32.62 2.54
N VAL A 465 17.86 -32.16 2.02
CA VAL A 465 17.63 -30.77 1.64
C VAL A 465 16.39 -30.28 2.36
N ALA A 466 16.50 -29.15 3.05
CA ALA A 466 15.37 -28.46 3.67
C ALA A 466 15.21 -27.06 3.08
N ASN A 467 13.97 -26.67 2.85
CA ASN A 467 13.63 -25.29 2.51
C ASN A 467 13.62 -24.44 3.80
N MET A 468 14.36 -23.34 3.81
CA MET A 468 14.48 -22.43 4.95
C MET A 468 13.55 -21.22 4.86
N GLN A 469 12.83 -21.05 3.74
CA GLN A 469 11.96 -19.91 3.52
C GLN A 469 10.50 -20.32 3.32
N ALA A 470 9.60 -19.35 3.47
CA ALA A 470 8.17 -19.59 3.37
C ALA A 470 7.68 -19.90 1.94
N LEU A 471 8.39 -19.41 0.89
CA LEU A 471 8.02 -19.71 -0.49
C LEU A 471 8.49 -21.10 -0.91
N PRO A 472 7.71 -21.84 -1.72
CA PRO A 472 8.11 -23.17 -2.21
C PRO A 472 9.28 -23.07 -3.19
N LEU A 473 10.17 -24.07 -3.11
CA LEU A 473 11.37 -24.16 -3.94
C LEU A 473 11.31 -25.40 -4.84
N ARG A 474 11.98 -25.29 -5.98
CA ARG A 474 12.30 -26.40 -6.86
C ARG A 474 13.80 -26.63 -6.86
N ILE A 475 14.23 -27.84 -6.45
CA ILE A 475 15.62 -28.26 -6.54
C ILE A 475 15.84 -28.82 -7.94
N ILE A 476 16.85 -28.31 -8.66
CA ILE A 476 17.06 -28.57 -10.09
C ILE A 476 18.41 -29.19 -10.42
N GLY A 477 19.31 -29.33 -9.45
CA GLY A 477 20.60 -29.95 -9.68
C GLY A 477 21.66 -29.61 -8.63
N LEU A 478 22.87 -30.00 -8.93
CA LEU A 478 24.07 -29.65 -8.19
C LEU A 478 25.02 -28.84 -9.08
N ALA A 479 25.84 -28.02 -8.48
CA ALA A 479 26.90 -27.31 -9.16
C ALA A 479 28.21 -27.37 -8.36
N ARG A 480 29.33 -27.37 -9.07
CA ARG A 480 30.65 -27.14 -8.53
C ARG A 480 31.44 -26.34 -9.57
N ASP A 481 31.96 -25.19 -9.19
CA ASP A 481 32.49 -24.20 -10.15
C ASP A 481 31.48 -23.93 -11.30
N THR A 482 31.93 -24.08 -12.53
CA THR A 482 31.14 -23.91 -13.74
C THR A 482 30.42 -25.19 -14.17
N THR A 483 30.68 -26.32 -13.49
CA THR A 483 30.13 -27.61 -13.87
C THR A 483 28.78 -27.84 -13.15
N VAL A 484 27.77 -28.21 -13.91
CA VAL A 484 26.40 -28.45 -13.43
C VAL A 484 26.03 -29.91 -13.66
N LEU A 485 25.54 -30.57 -12.61
CA LEU A 485 24.89 -31.87 -12.67
C LEU A 485 23.39 -31.64 -12.52
N PRO A 486 22.61 -31.68 -13.62
CA PRO A 486 21.17 -31.51 -13.55
C PRO A 486 20.50 -32.71 -12.87
N SER A 487 19.35 -32.48 -12.27
CA SER A 487 18.50 -33.54 -11.74
C SER A 487 17.05 -33.37 -12.20
N THR A 488 16.25 -34.41 -12.04
CA THR A 488 14.80 -34.28 -12.12
C THR A 488 14.34 -33.30 -11.04
N PRO A 489 13.64 -32.22 -11.41
CA PRO A 489 13.23 -31.20 -10.47
C PRO A 489 12.40 -31.78 -9.31
N GLN A 490 12.78 -31.47 -8.07
CA GLN A 490 12.09 -31.85 -6.85
C GLN A 490 11.46 -30.61 -6.20
N LEU A 491 10.18 -30.70 -5.84
CA LEU A 491 9.46 -29.62 -5.19
C LEU A 491 9.60 -29.74 -3.67
N LEU A 492 10.05 -28.67 -3.03
CA LEU A 492 10.06 -28.50 -1.57
C LEU A 492 8.99 -27.46 -1.20
N GLY A 493 8.07 -27.82 -0.32
CA GLY A 493 7.09 -26.90 0.27
C GLY A 493 7.77 -25.77 1.03
N GLY A 494 7.05 -24.66 1.23
CA GLY A 494 7.53 -23.58 2.07
C GLY A 494 7.70 -24.03 3.52
N LYS A 495 8.68 -23.44 4.22
CA LYS A 495 8.90 -23.66 5.65
C LYS A 495 7.70 -23.18 6.46
N ASP A 496 7.30 -23.99 7.42
CA ASP A 496 6.36 -23.61 8.46
C ASP A 496 7.14 -23.32 9.75
N ASP A 497 7.14 -22.06 10.18
CA ASP A 497 7.87 -21.65 11.38
C ASP A 497 7.30 -22.24 12.68
N SER A 498 6.08 -22.78 12.65
CA SER A 498 5.47 -23.49 13.77
C SER A 498 5.93 -24.95 13.88
N GLN A 499 6.65 -25.46 12.86
CA GLN A 499 7.10 -26.84 12.78
C GLN A 499 8.63 -26.91 12.72
N PRO A 500 9.24 -28.01 13.22
CA PRO A 500 10.65 -28.27 13.00
C PRO A 500 10.99 -28.30 11.51
N MET A 501 12.23 -27.95 11.17
CA MET A 501 12.71 -28.00 9.80
C MET A 501 12.56 -29.41 9.20
N GLN A 502 11.90 -29.50 8.06
CA GLN A 502 11.64 -30.76 7.36
C GLN A 502 12.70 -30.98 6.29
N PHE A 503 13.48 -32.06 6.43
CA PHE A 503 14.46 -32.49 5.43
C PHE A 503 13.83 -33.49 4.47
N THR A 504 14.06 -33.28 3.18
CA THR A 504 13.69 -34.21 2.10
C THR A 504 14.96 -34.82 1.55
N THR A 505 15.03 -36.17 1.51
CA THR A 505 16.17 -36.86 0.90
C THR A 505 16.02 -36.83 -0.62
N ILE A 506 16.98 -36.20 -1.29
CA ILE A 506 17.04 -36.09 -2.76
C ILE A 506 18.24 -36.87 -3.28
N ARG A 507 17.98 -37.65 -4.34
CA ARG A 507 18.99 -38.49 -5.03
C ARG A 507 19.38 -37.82 -6.32
N PHE A 508 20.67 -37.58 -6.51
CA PHE A 508 21.24 -37.00 -7.71
C PHE A 508 22.01 -38.09 -8.46
N PRO A 509 21.48 -38.62 -9.57
CA PRO A 509 22.20 -39.61 -10.36
C PRO A 509 23.46 -38.98 -10.97
N VAL A 510 24.59 -39.68 -10.82
CA VAL A 510 25.88 -39.30 -11.38
C VAL A 510 26.17 -40.17 -12.60
N PRO A 511 26.31 -39.61 -13.81
CA PRO A 511 26.59 -40.39 -15.01
C PRO A 511 27.89 -41.15 -14.90
N ARG A 512 27.99 -42.36 -15.51
CA ARG A 512 29.24 -43.14 -15.57
C ARG A 512 30.32 -42.31 -16.23
N GLY A 513 31.51 -42.27 -15.60
CA GLY A 513 32.66 -41.51 -16.10
C GLY A 513 32.57 -40.00 -15.88
N PHE A 514 31.53 -39.52 -15.16
CA PHE A 514 31.44 -38.11 -14.77
C PHE A 514 32.51 -37.80 -13.71
N THR A 515 33.34 -36.81 -13.97
CA THR A 515 34.31 -36.27 -13.02
C THR A 515 34.08 -34.77 -12.90
N TRP A 516 34.17 -34.26 -11.68
CA TRP A 516 34.16 -32.83 -11.48
C TRP A 516 35.45 -32.23 -12.03
N PRO A 517 35.41 -31.27 -12.99
CA PRO A 517 36.63 -30.57 -13.41
C PRO A 517 37.23 -29.86 -12.18
N ASN A 518 38.54 -29.90 -12.08
CA ASN A 518 39.28 -29.28 -10.98
C ASN A 518 38.86 -29.79 -9.58
N ASP A 519 39.24 -31.01 -9.25
CA ASP A 519 39.01 -31.59 -7.92
C ASP A 519 39.93 -30.95 -6.86
N THR A 520 39.99 -29.61 -6.84
CA THR A 520 40.68 -28.84 -5.81
C THR A 520 39.77 -28.66 -4.61
N LEU A 521 40.35 -28.84 -3.45
CA LEU A 521 39.77 -28.84 -2.10
C LEU A 521 38.99 -27.58 -1.70
N GLU A 522 38.94 -26.56 -2.56
CA GLU A 522 38.49 -25.21 -2.19
C GLU A 522 37.06 -24.86 -2.63
N THR A 523 36.52 -25.56 -3.61
CA THR A 523 35.18 -25.20 -4.12
C THR A 523 34.10 -26.11 -3.58
N PRO A 524 33.18 -25.60 -2.77
CA PRO A 524 32.09 -26.40 -2.18
C PRO A 524 31.09 -26.88 -3.26
N LEU A 525 30.57 -28.10 -3.07
CA LEU A 525 29.41 -28.57 -3.80
C LEU A 525 28.21 -27.67 -3.44
N ARG A 526 27.43 -27.25 -4.43
CA ARG A 526 26.28 -26.38 -4.26
C ARG A 526 25.02 -27.04 -4.76
N VAL A 527 23.92 -26.86 -4.03
CA VAL A 527 22.59 -27.26 -4.50
C VAL A 527 22.00 -26.09 -5.27
N ARG A 528 21.53 -26.38 -6.49
CA ARG A 528 20.85 -25.42 -7.36
C ARG A 528 19.35 -25.49 -7.10
N TYR A 529 18.76 -24.35 -6.89
CA TYR A 529 17.32 -24.24 -6.62
C TYR A 529 16.72 -23.00 -7.31
N GLN A 530 15.42 -22.98 -7.35
CA GLN A 530 14.63 -21.91 -7.93
C GLN A 530 13.36 -21.74 -7.08
N VAL A 531 12.99 -20.49 -6.76
CA VAL A 531 11.64 -20.22 -6.23
C VAL A 531 10.61 -20.58 -7.29
N VAL A 532 9.57 -21.32 -6.91
CA VAL A 532 8.54 -21.75 -7.86
C VAL A 532 7.90 -20.52 -8.54
N GLY A 533 8.01 -20.45 -9.86
CA GLY A 533 7.52 -19.32 -10.66
C GLY A 533 8.61 -18.30 -11.04
N SER A 534 9.73 -18.25 -10.30
CA SER A 534 10.88 -17.44 -10.67
C SER A 534 11.61 -18.00 -11.90
N GLN A 535 12.26 -17.14 -12.66
CA GLN A 535 13.16 -17.53 -13.75
C GLN A 535 14.62 -17.65 -13.28
N GLN A 536 14.96 -17.05 -12.16
CA GLN A 536 16.32 -17.06 -11.63
C GLN A 536 16.63 -18.37 -10.91
N ILE A 537 17.85 -18.85 -11.11
CA ILE A 537 18.42 -20.01 -10.44
C ILE A 537 19.44 -19.51 -9.43
N ASP A 538 19.25 -19.92 -8.19
CA ASP A 538 20.13 -19.61 -7.07
C ASP A 538 20.86 -20.87 -6.60
N GLU A 539 21.95 -20.71 -5.83
CA GLU A 539 22.81 -21.79 -5.37
C GLU A 539 23.14 -21.64 -3.88
N ALA A 540 23.09 -22.72 -3.14
CA ALA A 540 23.51 -22.77 -1.74
C ALA A 540 24.54 -23.87 -1.49
N PRO A 541 25.55 -23.63 -0.63
CA PRO A 541 26.57 -24.63 -0.35
C PRO A 541 25.98 -25.84 0.36
N ALA A 542 26.46 -27.03 0.00
CA ALA A 542 26.16 -28.27 0.69
C ALA A 542 27.15 -28.50 1.84
N MET A 543 26.63 -29.02 2.98
CA MET A 543 27.42 -29.31 4.17
C MET A 543 27.56 -30.82 4.39
N ALA A 544 28.61 -31.27 5.08
CA ALA A 544 28.72 -32.67 5.51
C ALA A 544 27.90 -32.92 6.77
N TRP A 545 27.27 -34.08 6.86
CA TRP A 545 26.87 -34.62 8.15
C TRP A 545 28.13 -35.04 8.92
N SER A 546 28.36 -34.49 10.13
CA SER A 546 29.34 -35.06 11.05
C SER A 546 28.56 -35.96 12.03
N HIS A 547 28.98 -37.22 12.19
CA HIS A 547 28.46 -38.13 13.21
C HIS A 547 28.80 -37.73 14.66
N GLU A 548 29.68 -36.75 14.84
CA GLU A 548 30.08 -36.22 16.15
C GLU A 548 29.32 -34.90 16.35
N GLY A 549 28.09 -34.96 16.79
CA GLY A 549 27.16 -33.86 16.95
C GLY A 549 27.82 -32.53 17.36
N LEU A 550 27.45 -31.45 16.67
CA LEU A 550 27.75 -30.04 16.93
C LEU A 550 28.94 -29.37 16.19
N GLY A 551 29.49 -29.95 15.16
CA GLY A 551 30.48 -29.24 14.32
C GLY A 551 30.02 -29.16 12.86
N VAL A 552 29.45 -28.06 12.41
CA VAL A 552 29.21 -27.79 10.99
C VAL A 552 30.53 -27.54 10.32
N ALA A 553 31.21 -28.58 9.84
CA ALA A 553 32.33 -28.44 8.92
C ALA A 553 31.74 -28.21 7.52
N GLN A 554 32.01 -27.06 6.92
CA GLN A 554 31.83 -26.86 5.49
C GLN A 554 32.55 -28.02 4.77
N LEU A 555 31.83 -28.81 3.97
CA LEU A 555 32.42 -29.95 3.28
C LEU A 555 33.53 -29.42 2.37
N ARG A 556 34.73 -29.46 2.87
CA ARG A 556 35.87 -29.71 2.01
C ARG A 556 35.69 -31.15 1.55
N VAL A 557 35.14 -31.34 0.36
CA VAL A 557 34.99 -32.68 -0.23
C VAL A 557 36.42 -33.09 -0.64
N ASN A 558 37.20 -33.48 0.40
CA ASN A 558 38.37 -34.28 0.16
C ASN A 558 37.89 -35.62 -0.31
N ALA A 559 38.13 -35.92 -1.56
CA ALA A 559 38.12 -37.24 -2.14
C ALA A 559 36.79 -38.03 -1.98
N ILE A 560 35.68 -37.53 -2.62
CA ILE A 560 34.86 -38.51 -3.27
C ILE A 560 35.65 -38.93 -4.55
N ARG A 561 36.67 -39.72 -4.39
CA ARG A 561 37.10 -40.62 -5.46
C ARG A 561 35.98 -41.59 -5.63
N LEU A 562 35.08 -41.31 -6.59
CA LEU A 562 34.23 -42.34 -7.14
C LEU A 562 35.17 -43.38 -7.66
N ALA A 563 35.33 -44.49 -6.91
CA ALA A 563 36.15 -45.62 -7.36
C ALA A 563 35.66 -46.06 -8.74
N PRO A 564 36.55 -46.50 -9.63
CA PRO A 564 36.25 -46.80 -11.01
C PRO A 564 35.14 -47.85 -11.18
#